data_56ca931dc6c0ecd6d3e52c6c5935f32c
#
_entry.id   56ca931dc6c0ecd6d3e52c6c5935f32c
#
_cell.length_a   1.000
_cell.length_b   1.000
_cell.length_c   1.000
_cell.angle_alpha   90.00
_cell.angle_beta   90.00
_cell.angle_gamma   90.00
#
_symmetry.space_group_name_H-M   'P 1'
#
loop_
_entity.id
_entity.type
_entity.pdbx_description
1 polymer ?
#
loop_
_entity_poly.entity_id
_entity_poly.type
_entity_poly.pdbx_seq_one_letter_code
_entity_poly.pdbx_strand_id
1 'polypeptide(L)'
;MSAVLIYRACWAYSPCSIKSWVIVWDYKALDTTMEDQPFWKTKSLDEMNNTEWESLCDGCARCCLNKLEDWETGEIAWTNVASTLLDDSTCKCKDYTNRQQKVPDCVQLTPKEVRELSWLPPTCAYRLVSEEKDLYWWHPLISGDSKTVHLAGISVQNQTISEDGME
;
A
#
# COMPACT_ATOMS: atom_id res chain seq x y z
N MET A 1 10.07 -12.57 19.27
CA MET A 1 10.35 -12.21 20.68
C MET A 1 10.61 -13.49 21.44
N SER A 2 11.89 -13.76 21.74
CA SER A 2 12.34 -15.02 22.34
C SER A 2 12.25 -14.90 23.86
N ALA A 3 11.45 -15.76 24.47
CA ALA A 3 11.39 -15.91 25.90
C ALA A 3 12.58 -16.76 26.37
N VAL A 4 13.46 -16.19 27.18
CA VAL A 4 14.56 -16.91 27.82
C VAL A 4 14.03 -17.49 29.13
N LEU A 5 13.88 -18.80 29.20
CA LEU A 5 13.59 -19.54 30.42
C LEU A 5 14.91 -19.77 31.21
N ILE A 6 15.04 -19.13 32.33
CA ILE A 6 16.14 -19.40 33.26
C ILE A 6 15.61 -20.38 34.31
N TYR A 7 16.04 -21.64 34.25
CA TYR A 7 15.86 -22.63 35.31
C TYR A 7 16.94 -22.44 36.35
N ARG A 8 16.56 -22.08 37.60
CA ARG A 8 17.41 -22.27 38.77
C ARG A 8 16.97 -23.52 39.53
N ALA A 9 17.83 -24.50 39.55
CA ALA A 9 17.69 -25.67 40.41
C ALA A 9 17.90 -25.28 41.87
N CYS A 10 16.90 -25.50 42.69
CA CYS A 10 17.07 -25.48 44.16
C CYS A 10 17.33 -26.88 44.67
N TRP A 11 18.49 -27.09 45.26
CA TRP A 11 18.83 -28.28 46.03
C TRP A 11 18.71 -27.98 47.55
N ALA A 12 17.97 -28.84 48.24
CA ALA A 12 18.01 -29.24 49.63
C ALA A 12 17.46 -28.32 50.74
N TYR A 13 16.44 -28.84 51.43
CA TYR A 13 16.06 -28.63 52.86
C TYR A 13 15.69 -27.22 53.34
N SER A 14 14.42 -26.84 53.17
CA SER A 14 13.62 -26.12 54.18
C SER A 14 12.19 -25.89 53.63
N PRO A 15 11.14 -25.82 54.47
CA PRO A 15 9.78 -25.66 54.02
C PRO A 15 9.60 -24.29 53.37
N CYS A 16 9.53 -24.30 52.05
CA CYS A 16 9.35 -23.11 51.25
C CYS A 16 7.88 -22.64 51.40
N SER A 17 7.69 -21.59 52.17
CA SER A 17 6.43 -20.86 52.21
C SER A 17 6.13 -20.39 50.79
N ILE A 18 5.08 -20.92 50.18
CA ILE A 18 4.61 -20.54 48.84
C ILE A 18 4.05 -19.10 48.95
N LYS A 19 4.91 -18.10 48.82
CA LYS A 19 4.44 -16.76 48.48
C LYS A 19 3.95 -16.80 47.06
N SER A 20 2.62 -16.84 46.92
CA SER A 20 1.92 -16.68 45.67
C SER A 20 2.40 -15.36 45.00
N TRP A 21 3.29 -15.47 44.04
CA TRP A 21 3.59 -14.36 43.16
C TRP A 21 2.41 -14.23 42.20
N VAL A 22 1.49 -13.39 42.56
CA VAL A 22 0.51 -12.91 41.59
C VAL A 22 1.32 -12.10 40.57
N ILE A 23 1.60 -12.70 39.41
CA ILE A 23 2.07 -11.94 38.27
C ILE A 23 0.89 -11.09 37.86
N VAL A 24 0.83 -9.88 38.34
CA VAL A 24 -0.04 -8.86 37.80
C VAL A 24 0.54 -8.55 36.41
N TRP A 25 -0.05 -9.16 35.38
CA TRP A 25 0.11 -8.67 34.04
C TRP A 25 -0.44 -7.24 34.08
N ASP A 26 0.45 -6.27 34.08
CA ASP A 26 0.06 -4.89 33.81
C ASP A 26 -0.49 -4.86 32.39
N TYR A 27 -1.77 -5.18 32.29
CA TYR A 27 -2.56 -5.03 31.08
C TYR A 27 -2.83 -3.53 30.93
N LYS A 28 -1.78 -2.75 30.72
CA LYS A 28 -1.90 -1.55 29.94
C LYS A 28 -2.21 -2.05 28.53
N ALA A 29 -3.48 -2.35 28.31
CA ALA A 29 -4.03 -2.31 26.99
C ALA A 29 -3.43 -1.07 26.35
N LEU A 30 -2.72 -1.26 25.26
CA LEU A 30 -2.34 -0.20 24.36
C LEU A 30 -3.67 0.43 23.93
N ASP A 31 -4.16 1.36 24.73
CA ASP A 31 -5.18 2.30 24.35
C ASP A 31 -4.50 3.19 23.30
N THR A 32 -4.43 2.68 22.09
CA THR A 32 -4.02 3.46 20.94
C THR A 32 -5.17 4.41 20.74
N THR A 33 -5.06 5.58 21.31
CA THR A 33 -6.03 6.66 21.14
C THR A 33 -6.19 6.88 19.64
N MET A 34 -7.39 7.22 19.18
CA MET A 34 -7.66 7.44 17.75
C MET A 34 -6.73 8.50 17.12
N GLU A 35 -6.07 9.32 17.93
CA GLU A 35 -5.06 10.30 17.53
C GLU A 35 -3.74 9.70 17.04
N ASP A 36 -3.40 8.46 17.43
CA ASP A 36 -2.16 7.77 17.01
C ASP A 36 -2.35 6.93 15.73
N GLN A 37 -3.57 6.86 15.21
CA GLN A 37 -3.84 6.09 13.99
C GLN A 37 -3.47 6.90 12.74
N PRO A 38 -2.87 6.26 11.71
CA PRO A 38 -2.53 6.97 10.47
C PRO A 38 -3.79 7.43 9.71
N PHE A 39 -3.67 8.52 8.96
CA PHE A 39 -4.78 9.17 8.27
C PHE A 39 -5.57 8.24 7.36
N TRP A 40 -4.91 7.27 6.70
CA TRP A 40 -5.59 6.32 5.80
C TRP A 40 -6.47 5.29 6.52
N LYS A 41 -6.40 5.22 7.86
CA LYS A 41 -7.28 4.40 8.69
C LYS A 41 -8.40 5.21 9.36
N THR A 42 -8.24 6.52 9.44
CA THR A 42 -9.17 7.39 10.16
C THR A 42 -10.00 8.28 9.27
N LYS A 43 -9.58 8.47 8.01
CA LYS A 43 -10.26 9.32 7.03
C LYS A 43 -10.80 8.49 5.87
N SER A 44 -11.96 8.84 5.40
CA SER A 44 -12.44 8.42 4.08
C SER A 44 -11.65 9.11 2.97
N LEU A 45 -11.71 8.58 1.75
CA LEU A 45 -11.04 9.18 0.60
C LEU A 45 -11.47 10.63 0.36
N ASP A 46 -12.73 10.98 0.65
CA ASP A 46 -13.29 12.32 0.46
C ASP A 46 -12.81 13.34 1.51
N GLU A 47 -12.32 12.87 2.66
CA GLU A 47 -11.82 13.72 3.75
C GLU A 47 -10.32 14.00 3.67
N MET A 48 -9.63 13.35 2.74
CA MET A 48 -8.19 13.52 2.56
C MET A 48 -7.87 14.85 1.90
N ASN A 49 -6.87 15.55 2.41
CA ASN A 49 -6.30 16.69 1.72
C ASN A 49 -5.39 16.24 0.56
N ASN A 50 -4.98 17.17 -0.30
CA ASN A 50 -4.17 16.84 -1.48
C ASN A 50 -2.85 16.13 -1.14
N THR A 51 -2.19 16.48 -0.05
CA THR A 51 -0.93 15.86 0.37
C THR A 51 -1.17 14.41 0.81
N GLU A 52 -2.21 14.17 1.59
CA GLU A 52 -2.61 12.84 2.01
C GLU A 52 -3.02 11.99 0.80
N TRP A 53 -3.84 12.57 -0.10
CA TRP A 53 -4.27 11.92 -1.32
C TRP A 53 -3.08 11.47 -2.19
N GLU A 54 -2.19 12.40 -2.55
CA GLU A 54 -1.02 12.08 -3.38
C GLU A 54 -0.07 11.07 -2.71
N SER A 55 0.00 11.05 -1.38
CA SER A 55 0.84 10.10 -0.64
C SER A 55 0.33 8.66 -0.66
N LEU A 56 -0.94 8.43 -1.04
CA LEU A 56 -1.48 7.07 -1.22
C LEU A 56 -0.91 6.37 -2.45
N CYS A 57 -0.31 7.09 -3.39
CA CYS A 57 0.31 6.46 -4.55
C CYS A 57 1.65 5.84 -4.14
N ASP A 58 1.76 4.52 -4.26
CA ASP A 58 3.00 3.78 -4.00
C ASP A 58 4.05 3.89 -5.14
N GLY A 59 3.65 4.47 -6.29
CA GLY A 59 4.53 4.61 -7.45
C GLY A 59 4.75 3.31 -8.23
N CYS A 60 3.87 2.33 -8.15
CA CYS A 60 3.98 1.08 -8.91
C CYS A 60 3.83 1.25 -10.42
N ALA A 61 3.25 2.35 -10.88
CA ALA A 61 2.97 2.72 -12.26
C ALA A 61 2.06 1.75 -13.05
N ARG A 62 1.41 0.79 -12.40
CA ARG A 62 0.47 -0.12 -13.07
C ARG A 62 -0.73 0.59 -13.70
N CYS A 63 -1.16 1.71 -13.14
CA CYS A 63 -2.23 2.52 -13.73
C CYS A 63 -1.85 3.13 -15.08
N CYS A 64 -0.56 3.30 -15.37
CA CYS A 64 -0.04 3.83 -16.63
C CYS A 64 0.07 2.78 -17.74
N LEU A 65 -0.22 1.50 -17.47
CA LEU A 65 -0.24 0.45 -18.48
C LEU A 65 -1.55 0.49 -19.28
N ASN A 66 -1.47 0.20 -20.55
CA ASN A 66 -2.63 -0.02 -21.39
C ASN A 66 -3.33 -1.32 -20.99
N LYS A 67 -4.65 -1.29 -21.01
CA LYS A 67 -5.51 -2.39 -20.62
C LYS A 67 -6.43 -2.71 -21.80
N LEU A 68 -6.67 -3.98 -21.99
CA LEU A 68 -7.64 -4.47 -22.96
C LEU A 68 -8.85 -4.97 -22.18
N GLU A 69 -10.01 -4.46 -22.52
CA GLU A 69 -11.28 -4.93 -21.96
C GLU A 69 -11.99 -5.81 -23.00
N ASP A 70 -12.36 -7.00 -22.57
CA ASP A 70 -13.25 -7.84 -23.35
C ASP A 70 -14.66 -7.27 -23.24
N TRP A 71 -15.20 -6.85 -24.36
CA TRP A 71 -16.50 -6.16 -24.44
C TRP A 71 -17.70 -7.09 -24.14
N GLU A 72 -17.54 -8.41 -24.24
CA GLU A 72 -18.60 -9.38 -23.93
C GLU A 72 -18.61 -9.74 -22.44
N THR A 73 -17.44 -9.92 -21.85
CA THR A 73 -17.29 -10.41 -20.46
C THR A 73 -16.97 -9.30 -19.46
N GLY A 74 -16.44 -8.16 -19.92
CA GLY A 74 -15.90 -7.10 -19.08
C GLY A 74 -14.57 -7.47 -18.38
N GLU A 75 -13.93 -8.56 -18.81
CA GLU A 75 -12.62 -8.95 -18.28
C GLU A 75 -11.53 -7.99 -18.75
N ILE A 76 -10.65 -7.62 -17.81
CA ILE A 76 -9.55 -6.71 -18.07
C ILE A 76 -8.23 -7.48 -18.16
N ALA A 77 -7.63 -7.44 -19.35
CA ALA A 77 -6.29 -7.95 -19.59
C ALA A 77 -5.25 -6.82 -19.47
N TRP A 78 -4.27 -7.02 -18.61
CA TRP A 78 -3.18 -6.08 -18.42
C TRP A 78 -2.08 -6.36 -19.43
N THR A 79 -1.64 -5.31 -20.12
CA THR A 79 -0.50 -5.38 -21.04
C THR A 79 0.78 -4.87 -20.33
N ASN A 80 1.93 -5.05 -20.99
CA ASN A 80 3.18 -4.38 -20.61
C ASN A 80 3.45 -3.11 -21.43
N VAL A 81 2.47 -2.68 -22.24
CA VAL A 81 2.55 -1.43 -23.00
C VAL A 81 2.18 -0.28 -22.08
N ALA A 82 3.02 0.70 -22.00
CA ALA A 82 2.85 1.84 -21.12
C ALA A 82 2.64 3.14 -21.87
N SER A 83 1.90 4.05 -21.26
CA SER A 83 1.74 5.41 -21.76
C SER A 83 3.07 6.07 -22.09
N THR A 84 3.12 6.85 -23.16
CA THR A 84 4.29 7.64 -23.59
C THR A 84 4.85 8.52 -22.50
N LEU A 85 4.01 8.92 -21.55
CA LEU A 85 4.40 9.75 -20.40
C LEU A 85 5.05 8.97 -19.26
N LEU A 86 5.05 7.65 -19.28
CA LEU A 86 5.74 6.88 -18.24
C LEU A 86 7.25 6.90 -18.46
N ASP A 87 7.99 7.25 -17.43
CA ASP A 87 9.40 6.94 -17.31
C ASP A 87 9.55 5.56 -16.66
N ASP A 88 9.84 4.55 -17.46
CA ASP A 88 9.94 3.16 -17.05
C ASP A 88 11.02 2.93 -15.97
N SER A 89 12.10 3.72 -16.01
CA SER A 89 13.21 3.58 -15.06
C SER A 89 12.87 4.07 -13.66
N THR A 90 12.00 5.07 -13.55
CA THR A 90 11.63 5.69 -12.28
C THR A 90 10.18 5.42 -11.85
N CYS A 91 9.37 4.83 -12.72
CA CYS A 91 7.92 4.69 -12.54
C CYS A 91 7.19 6.01 -12.30
N LYS A 92 7.70 7.11 -12.82
CA LYS A 92 7.10 8.44 -12.69
C LYS A 92 6.58 8.96 -14.01
N CYS A 93 5.58 9.81 -13.94
CA CYS A 93 5.09 10.53 -15.10
C CYS A 93 6.09 11.63 -15.50
N LYS A 94 6.49 11.67 -16.77
CA LYS A 94 7.41 12.68 -17.33
C LYS A 94 6.82 14.10 -17.30
N ASP A 95 5.48 14.22 -17.32
CA ASP A 95 4.77 15.49 -17.22
C ASP A 95 3.43 15.33 -16.48
N TYR A 96 3.51 15.16 -15.17
CA TYR A 96 2.34 14.89 -14.33
C TYR A 96 1.30 16.01 -14.37
N THR A 97 1.73 17.27 -14.44
CA THR A 97 0.86 18.43 -14.40
C THR A 97 0.00 18.55 -15.67
N ASN A 98 0.61 18.28 -16.85
CA ASN A 98 -0.06 18.45 -18.14
C ASN A 98 -0.47 17.12 -18.77
N ARG A 99 -0.47 16.03 -18.01
CA ARG A 99 -0.67 14.68 -18.54
C ARG A 99 -1.95 14.51 -19.34
N GLN A 100 -3.06 15.09 -18.91
CA GLN A 100 -4.33 15.01 -19.61
C GLN A 100 -4.39 15.80 -20.93
N GLN A 101 -3.57 16.87 -21.05
CA GLN A 101 -3.46 17.60 -22.31
C GLN A 101 -2.66 16.82 -23.35
N LYS A 102 -1.68 16.04 -22.91
CA LYS A 102 -0.80 15.22 -23.77
C LYS A 102 -1.38 13.86 -24.08
N VAL A 103 -2.02 13.24 -23.10
CA VAL A 103 -2.66 11.94 -23.17
C VAL A 103 -4.07 12.09 -22.59
N PRO A 104 -5.10 12.34 -23.45
CA PRO A 104 -6.46 12.59 -22.97
C PRO A 104 -7.06 11.44 -22.16
N ASP A 105 -6.65 10.20 -22.44
CA ASP A 105 -7.10 9.00 -21.74
C ASP A 105 -6.39 8.77 -20.39
N CYS A 106 -5.45 9.65 -20.03
CA CYS A 106 -4.78 9.56 -18.74
C CYS A 106 -5.76 9.82 -17.60
N VAL A 107 -5.97 8.83 -16.77
CA VAL A 107 -6.92 8.90 -15.66
C VAL A 107 -6.38 9.81 -14.56
N GLN A 108 -7.22 10.74 -14.14
CA GLN A 108 -7.01 11.51 -12.92
C GLN A 108 -7.89 10.90 -11.83
N LEU A 109 -7.28 10.15 -10.91
CA LEU A 109 -8.04 9.52 -9.84
C LEU A 109 -8.64 10.57 -8.90
N THR A 110 -9.93 10.43 -8.65
CA THR A 110 -10.68 11.12 -7.60
C THR A 110 -11.35 10.05 -6.72
N PRO A 111 -11.86 10.39 -5.54
CA PRO A 111 -12.61 9.45 -4.71
C PRO A 111 -13.76 8.75 -5.45
N LYS A 112 -14.39 9.44 -6.39
CA LYS A 112 -15.47 8.89 -7.23
C LYS A 112 -14.92 7.81 -8.17
N GLU A 113 -13.89 8.17 -8.95
CA GLU A 113 -13.29 7.24 -9.90
C GLU A 113 -12.71 6.00 -9.23
N VAL A 114 -12.11 6.13 -8.05
CA VAL A 114 -11.59 4.97 -7.30
C VAL A 114 -12.69 3.95 -7.02
N ARG A 115 -13.92 4.40 -6.75
CA ARG A 115 -15.07 3.52 -6.48
C ARG A 115 -15.67 2.91 -7.74
N GLU A 116 -15.52 3.58 -8.88
CA GLU A 116 -16.12 3.16 -10.15
C GLU A 116 -15.18 2.31 -11.03
N LEU A 117 -13.86 2.50 -10.90
CA LEU A 117 -12.87 1.85 -11.76
C LEU A 117 -12.56 0.41 -11.29
N SER A 118 -13.19 -0.57 -11.94
CA SER A 118 -12.99 -1.99 -11.66
C SER A 118 -11.56 -2.48 -11.93
N TRP A 119 -10.85 -1.82 -12.85
CA TRP A 119 -9.52 -2.20 -13.30
C TRP A 119 -8.37 -1.71 -12.39
N LEU A 120 -8.63 -0.93 -11.36
CA LEU A 120 -7.54 -0.59 -10.43
C LEU A 120 -6.92 -1.86 -9.86
N PRO A 121 -5.57 -1.94 -9.81
CA PRO A 121 -4.90 -3.13 -9.27
C PRO A 121 -5.41 -3.48 -7.87
N PRO A 122 -5.55 -4.76 -7.52
CA PRO A 122 -5.97 -5.15 -6.18
C PRO A 122 -4.97 -4.72 -5.09
N THR A 123 -3.75 -4.35 -5.49
CA THR A 123 -2.70 -3.84 -4.62
C THR A 123 -2.67 -2.31 -4.54
N CYS A 124 -3.49 -1.61 -5.34
CA CYS A 124 -3.53 -0.15 -5.35
C CYS A 124 -4.02 0.40 -4.01
N ALA A 125 -3.24 1.29 -3.39
CA ALA A 125 -3.57 1.84 -2.08
C ALA A 125 -4.89 2.62 -2.07
N TYR A 126 -5.21 3.36 -3.12
CA TYR A 126 -6.52 4.02 -3.24
C TYR A 126 -7.67 3.01 -3.16
N ARG A 127 -7.54 1.89 -3.88
CA ARG A 127 -8.52 0.80 -3.83
C ARG A 127 -8.57 0.13 -2.46
N LEU A 128 -7.42 -0.18 -1.88
CA LEU A 128 -7.34 -0.79 -0.55
C LEU A 128 -8.06 0.07 0.51
N VAL A 129 -7.78 1.37 0.54
CA VAL A 129 -8.42 2.31 1.48
C VAL A 129 -9.92 2.41 1.20
N SER A 130 -10.35 2.45 -0.06
CA SER A 130 -11.77 2.44 -0.43
C SER A 130 -12.51 1.18 0.03
N GLU A 131 -11.80 0.05 0.10
CA GLU A 131 -12.31 -1.26 0.54
C GLU A 131 -12.04 -1.51 2.04
N GLU A 132 -11.61 -0.50 2.81
CA GLU A 132 -11.27 -0.57 4.24
C GLU A 132 -10.20 -1.63 4.55
N LYS A 133 -9.29 -1.87 3.60
CA LYS A 133 -8.18 -2.82 3.72
C LYS A 133 -6.90 -2.13 4.15
N ASP A 134 -6.01 -2.90 4.79
CA ASP A 134 -4.69 -2.40 5.17
C ASP A 134 -3.77 -2.23 3.96
N LEU A 135 -2.88 -1.22 4.06
CA LEU A 135 -1.78 -1.06 3.11
C LEU A 135 -0.77 -2.18 3.30
N TYR A 136 -0.15 -2.61 2.22
CA TYR A 136 0.89 -3.63 2.27
C TYR A 136 2.20 -3.10 2.84
N TRP A 137 3.06 -4.01 3.33
CA TRP A 137 4.33 -3.68 3.97
C TRP A 137 5.29 -2.87 3.09
N TRP A 138 5.21 -3.02 1.75
CA TRP A 138 6.06 -2.29 0.80
C TRP A 138 5.58 -0.87 0.52
N HIS A 139 4.38 -0.52 0.95
CA HIS A 139 3.87 0.82 0.72
C HIS A 139 4.74 1.87 1.43
N PRO A 140 5.12 2.99 0.78
CA PRO A 140 5.97 4.01 1.39
C PRO A 140 5.47 4.55 2.74
N LEU A 141 4.16 4.65 2.92
CA LEU A 141 3.55 5.06 4.19
C LEU A 141 3.75 4.04 5.33
N ILE A 142 4.05 2.78 5.01
CA ILE A 142 4.31 1.71 5.99
C ILE A 142 5.81 1.52 6.17
N SER A 143 6.54 1.40 5.07
CA SER A 143 7.98 1.08 5.07
C SER A 143 8.86 2.29 5.35
N GLY A 144 8.37 3.51 5.07
CA GLY A 144 9.17 4.73 5.09
C GLY A 144 10.14 4.89 3.91
N ASP A 145 10.13 3.96 2.94
CA ASP A 145 11.02 3.97 1.79
C ASP A 145 10.24 3.76 0.49
N SER A 146 10.35 4.72 -0.45
CA SER A 146 9.71 4.65 -1.77
C SER A 146 10.26 3.55 -2.69
N LYS A 147 11.38 2.93 -2.35
CA LYS A 147 11.98 1.87 -3.15
C LYS A 147 11.39 0.49 -2.86
N THR A 148 10.71 0.32 -1.76
CA THR A 148 10.17 -0.97 -1.33
C THR A 148 9.14 -1.55 -2.28
N VAL A 149 8.36 -0.73 -2.97
CA VAL A 149 7.43 -1.16 -4.03
C VAL A 149 8.15 -1.84 -5.20
N HIS A 150 9.36 -1.37 -5.55
CA HIS A 150 10.19 -1.96 -6.58
C HIS A 150 10.82 -3.27 -6.09
N LEU A 151 11.35 -3.28 -4.87
CA LEU A 151 11.95 -4.45 -4.25
C LEU A 151 10.94 -5.59 -4.05
N ALA A 152 9.68 -5.25 -3.80
CA ALA A 152 8.58 -6.21 -3.68
C ALA A 152 8.11 -6.79 -5.03
N GLY A 153 8.65 -6.32 -6.17
CA GLY A 153 8.23 -6.76 -7.50
C GLY A 153 6.81 -6.31 -7.88
N ILE A 154 6.28 -5.30 -7.22
CA ILE A 154 4.93 -4.77 -7.47
C ILE A 154 4.93 -3.74 -8.59
N SER A 155 5.97 -2.93 -8.68
CA SER A 155 6.10 -1.92 -9.73
C SER A 155 6.44 -2.54 -11.09
N VAL A 156 6.19 -1.78 -12.14
CA VAL A 156 6.52 -2.14 -13.52
C VAL A 156 7.89 -1.60 -13.96
N GLN A 157 8.74 -1.23 -13.02
CA GLN A 157 10.06 -0.64 -13.28
C GLN A 157 10.91 -1.53 -14.20
N ASN A 158 11.40 -0.97 -15.30
CA ASN A 158 12.20 -1.65 -16.34
C ASN A 158 11.50 -2.89 -16.97
N GLN A 159 10.16 -2.91 -17.00
CA GLN A 159 9.38 -4.03 -17.51
C GLN A 159 8.41 -3.63 -18.60
N THR A 160 8.41 -2.36 -19.02
CA THR A 160 7.40 -1.84 -19.94
C THR A 160 7.96 -1.57 -21.34
N ILE A 161 7.07 -1.49 -22.29
CA ILE A 161 7.32 -1.05 -23.67
C ILE A 161 6.49 0.21 -23.85
N SER A 162 7.09 1.26 -24.42
CA SER A 162 6.34 2.48 -24.75
C SER A 162 5.31 2.22 -25.84
N GLU A 163 4.14 2.83 -25.73
CA GLU A 163 3.13 2.83 -26.80
C GLU A 163 3.52 3.69 -28.01
N ASP A 164 4.62 4.47 -27.91
CA ASP A 164 5.11 5.28 -29.02
C ASP A 164 5.38 4.44 -30.27
N GLY A 165 4.66 4.75 -31.37
CA GLY A 165 4.82 4.05 -32.63
C GLY A 165 4.10 2.70 -32.74
N MET A 166 3.26 2.38 -31.79
CA MET A 166 2.33 1.25 -31.91
C MET A 166 1.02 1.74 -32.57
N GLU A 167 0.70 1.19 -33.76
CA GLU A 167 -0.56 1.42 -34.47
C GLU A 167 -1.54 0.28 -34.22
#